data_08e8dea0466e0e08f1ec9139baebed48
#
_entry.id   08e8dea0466e0e08f1ec9139baebed48
#
_cell.length_a   1.000
_cell.length_b   1.000
_cell.length_c   1.000
_cell.angle_alpha   90.00
_cell.angle_beta   90.00
_cell.angle_gamma   90.00
#
_symmetry.space_group_name_H-M   'P 1'
#
loop_
_entity.id
_entity.type
_entity.pdbx_description
1 polymer ?
#
loop_
_entity_poly.entity_id
_entity_poly.type
_entity_poly.pdbx_seq_one_letter_code
_entity_poly.pdbx_strand_id
1 'polypeptide(L)'
;AEGGSAFRLVIGEYGSGKTFFLNLVRGEAMDRQLVVAHADLNPGRRLQASGGEARSLYAELMKNMATRTKADGGALTTIVEKFITTALAEARKNGSKPEDIIPERLENLSELVMGYDFATVIAAYWHACEEGDGARKTNAIRWLRGEFSAKTDARKALGVREIIDDDAFYD
;
A
#
# COMPACT_ATOMS: atom_id res chain seq x y z
N ALA A 1 7.62 -1.88 19.64
CA ALA A 1 8.65 -1.37 18.74
C ALA A 1 8.36 0.09 18.51
N GLU A 2 9.24 0.97 18.93
CA GLU A 2 9.21 2.39 18.60
C GLU A 2 9.35 2.49 17.09
N GLY A 3 8.37 3.11 16.41
CA GLY A 3 8.27 3.21 14.96
C GLY A 3 9.48 3.92 14.34
N GLY A 4 10.56 3.19 14.11
CA GLY A 4 11.78 3.66 13.48
C GLY A 4 11.96 3.07 12.10
N SER A 5 12.53 3.82 11.16
CA SER A 5 12.96 3.33 9.86
C SER A 5 14.47 3.00 9.87
N ALA A 6 14.86 1.98 9.11
CA ALA A 6 16.26 1.62 8.94
C ALA A 6 16.53 1.29 7.47
N PHE A 7 17.58 1.91 6.94
CA PHE A 7 18.13 1.58 5.62
C PHE A 7 19.32 0.62 5.77
N ARG A 8 19.37 -0.38 4.89
CA ARG A 8 20.49 -1.34 4.84
C ARG A 8 20.89 -1.57 3.39
N LEU A 9 22.15 -1.33 3.09
CA LEU A 9 22.75 -1.58 1.78
C LEU A 9 23.53 -2.89 1.80
N VAL A 10 23.20 -3.80 0.87
CA VAL A 10 23.91 -5.08 0.70
C VAL A 10 24.73 -5.00 -0.59
N ILE A 11 26.05 -5.01 -0.47
CA ILE A 11 26.99 -4.91 -1.59
C ILE A 11 27.71 -6.26 -1.75
N GLY A 12 27.97 -6.64 -3.00
CA GLY A 12 28.71 -7.85 -3.33
C GLY A 12 28.81 -8.02 -4.85
N GLU A 13 29.77 -8.82 -5.28
CA GLU A 13 29.97 -9.16 -6.69
C GLU A 13 28.81 -9.96 -7.29
N TYR A 14 28.77 -10.06 -8.62
CA TYR A 14 27.80 -10.93 -9.28
C TYR A 14 28.00 -12.38 -8.82
N GLY A 15 26.90 -13.07 -8.50
CA GLY A 15 26.96 -14.45 -7.98
C GLY A 15 27.26 -14.59 -6.47
N SER A 16 27.50 -13.51 -5.73
CA SER A 16 27.82 -13.55 -4.29
C SER A 16 26.65 -13.92 -3.36
N GLY A 17 25.49 -14.29 -3.89
CA GLY A 17 24.33 -14.73 -3.09
C GLY A 17 23.44 -13.62 -2.56
N LYS A 18 23.54 -12.37 -3.04
CA LYS A 18 22.70 -11.25 -2.58
C LYS A 18 21.19 -11.55 -2.65
N THR A 19 20.74 -12.09 -3.76
CA THR A 19 19.33 -12.47 -3.95
C THR A 19 18.91 -13.58 -2.97
N PHE A 20 19.76 -14.55 -2.73
CA PHE A 20 19.51 -15.59 -1.73
C PHE A 20 19.37 -15.00 -0.33
N PHE A 21 20.28 -14.10 0.06
CA PHE A 21 20.21 -13.40 1.34
C PHE A 21 18.93 -12.58 1.49
N LEU A 22 18.53 -11.81 0.45
CA LEU A 22 17.28 -11.04 0.48
C LEU A 22 16.04 -11.94 0.60
N ASN A 23 16.05 -13.11 -0.04
CA ASN A 23 14.96 -14.09 0.09
C ASN A 23 14.91 -14.69 1.50
N LEU A 24 16.05 -14.93 2.15
CA LEU A 24 16.10 -15.35 3.54
C LEU A 24 15.51 -14.28 4.48
N VAL A 25 15.91 -13.03 4.33
CA VAL A 25 15.35 -11.89 5.09
C VAL A 25 13.85 -11.79 4.88
N ARG A 26 13.38 -11.93 3.63
CA ARG A 26 11.95 -11.94 3.29
C ARG A 26 11.21 -13.07 4.01
N GLY A 27 11.74 -14.27 4.00
CA GLY A 27 11.15 -15.43 4.68
C GLY A 27 11.04 -15.18 6.18
N GLU A 28 12.14 -14.77 6.83
CA GLU A 28 12.17 -14.44 8.26
C GLU A 28 11.17 -13.32 8.63
N ALA A 29 11.05 -12.29 7.80
CA ALA A 29 10.09 -11.21 8.02
C ALA A 29 8.64 -11.74 7.96
N MET A 30 8.31 -12.59 7.00
CA MET A 30 6.98 -13.19 6.88
C MET A 30 6.68 -14.14 8.05
N ASP A 31 7.65 -14.90 8.54
CA ASP A 31 7.49 -15.77 9.71
C ASP A 31 7.22 -14.96 10.99
N ARG A 32 7.77 -13.75 11.06
CA ARG A 32 7.45 -12.75 12.10
C ARG A 32 6.15 -11.97 11.86
N GLN A 33 5.35 -12.40 10.89
CA GLN A 33 4.08 -11.76 10.54
C GLN A 33 4.20 -10.31 10.04
N LEU A 34 5.36 -9.93 9.49
CA LEU A 34 5.55 -8.65 8.85
C LEU A 34 5.04 -8.70 7.40
N VAL A 35 4.62 -7.55 6.91
CA VAL A 35 4.36 -7.33 5.49
C VAL A 35 5.68 -7.06 4.80
N VAL A 36 5.91 -7.68 3.65
CA VAL A 36 7.07 -7.43 2.81
C VAL A 36 6.65 -6.97 1.44
N ALA A 37 7.43 -6.07 0.85
CA ALA A 37 7.28 -5.66 -0.53
C ALA A 37 8.67 -5.67 -1.19
N HIS A 38 8.74 -6.11 -2.44
CA HIS A 38 10.00 -6.16 -3.17
C HIS A 38 9.82 -5.73 -4.62
N ALA A 39 10.85 -5.14 -5.18
CA ALA A 39 10.91 -4.81 -6.59
C ALA A 39 12.35 -4.86 -7.09
N ASP A 40 12.52 -5.23 -8.35
CA ASP A 40 13.79 -5.12 -9.05
C ASP A 40 13.89 -3.74 -9.69
N LEU A 41 15.00 -3.05 -9.40
CA LEU A 41 15.33 -1.79 -10.04
C LEU A 41 15.86 -2.04 -11.45
N ASN A 42 15.37 -1.28 -12.41
CA ASN A 42 15.80 -1.30 -13.81
C ASN A 42 15.61 0.10 -14.42
N PRO A 43 16.01 0.35 -15.68
CA PRO A 43 15.85 1.66 -16.30
C PRO A 43 14.44 2.24 -16.29
N GLY A 44 13.39 1.41 -16.28
CA GLY A 44 11.98 1.83 -16.19
C GLY A 44 11.41 1.81 -14.78
N ARG A 45 12.23 1.53 -13.76
CA ARG A 45 11.82 1.46 -12.34
C ARG A 45 12.95 2.01 -11.48
N ARG A 46 12.91 3.29 -11.21
CA ARG A 46 13.95 4.00 -10.46
C ARG A 46 13.36 4.73 -9.27
N LEU A 47 14.19 4.99 -8.28
CA LEU A 47 13.82 5.86 -7.15
C LEU A 47 13.71 7.33 -7.58
N GLN A 48 14.45 7.73 -8.62
CA GLN A 48 14.40 9.07 -9.15
C GLN A 48 13.23 9.20 -10.14
N ALA A 49 12.36 10.17 -9.95
CA ALA A 49 11.23 10.39 -10.83
C ALA A 49 11.62 11.25 -12.04
N SER A 50 11.44 10.65 -13.19
CA SER A 50 11.32 11.38 -14.44
C SER A 50 10.64 10.43 -15.42
N GLY A 51 9.42 10.75 -15.86
CA GLY A 51 8.73 9.98 -16.89
C GLY A 51 8.02 8.69 -16.45
N GLY A 52 7.62 8.58 -15.18
CA GLY A 52 6.80 7.47 -14.69
C GLY A 52 7.58 6.33 -14.03
N GLU A 53 8.90 6.48 -13.85
CA GLU A 53 9.73 5.41 -13.28
C GLU A 53 9.45 5.17 -11.79
N ALA A 54 9.27 6.24 -10.98
CA ALA A 54 8.96 6.11 -9.56
C ALA A 54 7.57 5.50 -9.35
N ARG A 55 6.58 5.93 -10.12
CA ARG A 55 5.25 5.31 -10.13
C ARG A 55 5.32 3.83 -10.54
N SER A 56 6.11 3.48 -11.55
CA SER A 56 6.29 2.10 -11.98
C SER A 56 6.92 1.24 -10.88
N LEU A 57 7.91 1.79 -10.15
CA LEU A 57 8.51 1.13 -9.00
C LEU A 57 7.48 0.93 -7.88
N TYR A 58 6.71 1.95 -7.55
CA TYR A 58 5.63 1.86 -6.55
C TYR A 58 4.61 0.77 -6.93
N ALA A 59 4.12 0.78 -8.17
CA ALA A 59 3.15 -0.20 -8.63
C ALA A 59 3.68 -1.65 -8.52
N GLU A 60 4.96 -1.85 -8.82
CA GLU A 60 5.61 -3.16 -8.65
C GLU A 60 5.71 -3.57 -7.17
N LEU A 61 6.08 -2.64 -6.27
CA LEU A 61 6.09 -2.89 -4.82
C LEU A 61 4.69 -3.29 -4.31
N MET A 62 3.64 -2.57 -4.72
CA MET A 62 2.27 -2.88 -4.32
C MET A 62 1.77 -4.21 -4.88
N LYS A 63 2.14 -4.55 -6.11
CA LYS A 63 1.85 -5.85 -6.74
C LYS A 63 2.52 -7.00 -6.00
N ASN A 64 3.79 -6.82 -5.62
CA ASN A 64 4.62 -7.83 -4.96
C ASN A 64 4.52 -7.79 -3.42
N MET A 65 3.57 -6.99 -2.89
CA MET A 65 3.31 -6.98 -1.45
C MET A 65 2.85 -8.36 -1.00
N ALA A 66 3.54 -8.92 -0.01
CA ALA A 66 3.35 -10.29 0.44
C ALA A 66 3.24 -10.38 1.96
N THR A 67 2.57 -11.42 2.42
CA THR A 67 2.42 -11.81 3.81
C THR A 67 2.65 -13.32 3.93
N ARG A 68 2.75 -13.85 5.14
CA ARG A 68 2.89 -15.30 5.36
C ARG A 68 1.80 -16.12 4.65
N THR A 69 0.57 -15.62 4.58
CA THR A 69 -0.56 -16.32 3.95
C THR A 69 -0.65 -16.10 2.43
N LYS A 70 0.05 -15.09 1.91
CA LYS A 70 0.18 -14.77 0.48
C LYS A 70 1.64 -14.47 0.15
N ALA A 71 2.47 -15.50 0.15
CA ALA A 71 3.91 -15.37 -0.01
C ALA A 71 4.35 -14.93 -1.41
N ASP A 72 3.55 -15.24 -2.44
CA ASP A 72 3.89 -14.95 -3.85
C ASP A 72 3.49 -13.54 -4.31
N GLY A 73 2.95 -12.71 -3.40
CA GLY A 73 2.50 -11.36 -3.71
C GLY A 73 0.97 -11.21 -3.74
N GLY A 74 0.50 -10.03 -4.13
CA GLY A 74 -0.93 -9.73 -4.22
C GLY A 74 -1.65 -9.61 -2.86
N ALA A 75 -0.91 -9.41 -1.77
CA ALA A 75 -1.47 -9.34 -0.42
C ALA A 75 -2.18 -8.01 -0.12
N LEU A 76 -2.06 -6.97 -0.95
CA LEU A 76 -2.60 -5.64 -0.66
C LEU A 76 -4.08 -5.68 -0.26
N THR A 77 -4.92 -6.35 -1.05
CA THR A 77 -6.37 -6.47 -0.76
C THR A 77 -6.62 -7.11 0.61
N THR A 78 -5.91 -8.19 0.93
CA THR A 78 -6.05 -8.88 2.22
C THR A 78 -5.60 -8.00 3.39
N ILE A 79 -4.57 -7.17 3.17
CA ILE A 79 -4.08 -6.21 4.18
C ILE A 79 -5.14 -5.13 4.45
N VAL A 80 -5.73 -4.56 3.40
CA VAL A 80 -6.81 -3.57 3.50
C VAL A 80 -8.03 -4.17 4.21
N GLU A 81 -8.45 -5.37 3.82
CA GLU A 81 -9.57 -6.07 4.46
C GLU A 81 -9.30 -6.38 5.94
N LYS A 82 -8.09 -6.80 6.27
CA LYS A 82 -7.70 -7.05 7.67
C LYS A 82 -7.69 -5.76 8.49
N PHE A 83 -7.18 -4.66 7.93
CA PHE A 83 -7.20 -3.35 8.58
C PHE A 83 -8.64 -2.93 8.91
N ILE A 84 -9.54 -2.96 7.92
CA ILE A 84 -10.95 -2.59 8.08
C ILE A 84 -11.63 -3.51 9.12
N THR A 85 -11.47 -4.82 8.98
CA THR A 85 -12.08 -5.80 9.92
C THR A 85 -11.64 -5.55 11.36
N THR A 86 -10.35 -5.23 11.54
CA THR A 86 -9.79 -4.94 12.87
C THR A 86 -10.37 -3.63 13.44
N ALA A 87 -10.45 -2.58 12.61
CA ALA A 87 -11.05 -1.30 13.00
C ALA A 87 -12.53 -1.46 13.38
N LEU A 88 -13.30 -2.21 12.60
CA LEU A 88 -14.71 -2.50 12.90
C LEU A 88 -14.90 -3.32 14.20
N ALA A 89 -14.01 -4.29 14.45
CA ALA A 89 -14.07 -5.07 15.69
C ALA A 89 -13.78 -4.20 16.92
N GLU A 90 -12.85 -3.26 16.79
CA GLU A 90 -12.52 -2.29 17.84
C GLU A 90 -13.67 -1.29 18.08
N ALA A 91 -14.27 -0.76 17.01
CA ALA A 91 -15.44 0.12 17.11
C ALA A 91 -16.57 -0.55 17.90
N ARG A 92 -16.87 -1.81 17.58
CA ARG A 92 -17.89 -2.59 18.32
C ARG A 92 -17.53 -2.77 19.79
N LYS A 93 -16.26 -3.04 20.10
CA LYS A 93 -15.80 -3.25 21.49
C LYS A 93 -15.89 -1.96 22.32
N ASN A 94 -15.57 -0.82 21.71
CA ASN A 94 -15.53 0.48 22.38
C ASN A 94 -16.87 1.22 22.33
N GLY A 95 -17.89 0.70 21.63
CA GLY A 95 -19.16 1.38 21.39
C GLY A 95 -19.05 2.63 20.50
N SER A 96 -17.96 2.72 19.72
CA SER A 96 -17.70 3.81 18.77
C SER A 96 -18.33 3.51 17.41
N LYS A 97 -18.51 4.55 16.60
CA LYS A 97 -18.96 4.36 15.23
C LYS A 97 -17.79 4.00 14.32
N PRO A 98 -17.99 3.10 13.35
CA PRO A 98 -16.94 2.76 12.36
C PRO A 98 -16.40 3.97 11.60
N GLU A 99 -17.26 4.94 11.30
CA GLU A 99 -16.94 6.18 10.60
C GLU A 99 -15.91 7.05 11.36
N ASP A 100 -15.84 6.92 12.67
CA ASP A 100 -14.90 7.67 13.52
C ASP A 100 -13.56 6.91 13.65
N ILE A 101 -13.59 5.60 13.80
CA ILE A 101 -12.40 4.77 14.06
C ILE A 101 -11.47 4.67 12.84
N ILE A 102 -12.03 4.57 11.62
CA ILE A 102 -11.21 4.42 10.41
C ILE A 102 -10.37 5.69 10.17
N PRO A 103 -10.93 6.92 10.17
CA PRO A 103 -10.15 8.14 10.07
C PRO A 103 -9.15 8.32 11.22
N GLU A 104 -9.53 8.04 12.47
CA GLU A 104 -8.63 8.12 13.63
C GLU A 104 -7.39 7.25 13.45
N ARG A 105 -7.55 6.01 12.99
CA ARG A 105 -6.41 5.12 12.72
C ARG A 105 -5.54 5.55 11.55
N LEU A 106 -6.09 6.33 10.64
CA LEU A 106 -5.39 6.87 9.48
C LEU A 106 -4.86 8.30 9.73
N GLU A 107 -5.10 8.89 10.90
CA GLU A 107 -4.71 10.26 11.23
C GLU A 107 -3.20 10.48 11.05
N ASN A 108 -2.39 9.52 11.47
CA ASN A 108 -0.93 9.56 11.29
C ASN A 108 -0.49 9.56 9.81
N LEU A 109 -1.37 9.13 8.89
CA LEU A 109 -1.11 9.20 7.45
C LEU A 109 -1.53 10.54 6.87
N SER A 110 -2.40 11.31 7.55
CA SER A 110 -2.89 12.60 7.07
C SER A 110 -1.79 13.68 7.03
N GLU A 111 -0.72 13.50 7.80
CA GLU A 111 0.47 14.36 7.78
C GLU A 111 1.40 14.04 6.60
N LEU A 112 1.20 12.89 5.94
CA LEU A 112 1.96 12.51 4.75
C LEU A 112 1.30 13.11 3.50
N VAL A 113 2.11 13.37 2.50
CA VAL A 113 1.62 13.72 1.17
C VAL A 113 0.58 12.69 0.72
N MET A 114 -0.56 13.16 0.22
CA MET A 114 -1.72 12.34 -0.17
C MET A 114 -2.40 11.54 0.96
N GLY A 115 -2.05 11.75 2.23
CA GLY A 115 -2.65 11.02 3.35
C GLY A 115 -4.18 11.16 3.41
N TYR A 116 -4.71 12.33 3.06
CA TYR A 116 -6.16 12.56 2.94
C TYR A 116 -6.81 11.68 1.87
N ASP A 117 -6.23 11.61 0.68
CA ASP A 117 -6.79 10.78 -0.41
C ASP A 117 -6.65 9.29 -0.09
N PHE A 118 -5.57 8.89 0.58
CA PHE A 118 -5.40 7.52 1.06
C PHE A 118 -6.52 7.12 2.04
N ALA A 119 -6.82 7.96 3.03
CA ALA A 119 -7.91 7.74 3.96
C ALA A 119 -9.28 7.67 3.24
N THR A 120 -9.51 8.56 2.27
CA THR A 120 -10.71 8.57 1.42
C THR A 120 -10.87 7.25 0.65
N VAL A 121 -9.78 6.71 0.09
CA VAL A 121 -9.81 5.44 -0.65
C VAL A 121 -10.11 4.26 0.26
N ILE A 122 -9.53 4.22 1.45
CA ILE A 122 -9.81 3.15 2.44
C ILE A 122 -11.28 3.22 2.89
N ALA A 123 -11.81 4.41 3.14
CA ALA A 123 -13.23 4.59 3.46
C ALA A 123 -14.14 4.18 2.30
N ALA A 124 -13.79 4.55 1.06
CA ALA A 124 -14.53 4.14 -0.14
C ALA A 124 -14.55 2.62 -0.33
N TYR A 125 -13.42 1.94 -0.05
CA TYR A 125 -13.35 0.48 -0.06
C TYR A 125 -14.29 -0.14 0.99
N TRP A 126 -14.28 0.38 2.21
CA TRP A 126 -15.14 -0.10 3.29
C TRP A 126 -16.63 0.06 2.93
N HIS A 127 -17.07 1.25 2.53
CA HIS A 127 -18.46 1.49 2.11
C HIS A 127 -18.88 0.58 0.96
N ALA A 128 -17.99 0.39 -0.03
CA ALA A 128 -18.25 -0.53 -1.13
C ALA A 128 -18.40 -2.00 -0.69
N CYS A 129 -17.75 -2.40 0.41
CA CYS A 129 -17.97 -3.72 1.01
C CYS A 129 -19.37 -3.84 1.63
N GLU A 130 -19.86 -2.79 2.30
CA GLU A 130 -21.19 -2.77 2.93
C GLU A 130 -22.30 -2.73 1.87
N GLU A 131 -22.11 -1.97 0.81
CA GLU A 131 -23.07 -1.78 -0.29
C GLU A 131 -23.04 -2.92 -1.34
N GLY A 132 -22.01 -3.80 -1.28
CA GLY A 132 -21.80 -4.84 -2.29
C GLY A 132 -21.33 -4.30 -3.64
N ASP A 133 -20.77 -3.07 -3.68
CA ASP A 133 -20.27 -2.43 -4.90
C ASP A 133 -18.87 -2.97 -5.28
N GLY A 134 -18.85 -4.02 -6.07
CA GLY A 134 -17.62 -4.65 -6.57
C GLY A 134 -16.77 -3.74 -7.46
N ALA A 135 -17.40 -2.82 -8.21
CA ALA A 135 -16.69 -1.90 -9.09
C ALA A 135 -15.91 -0.86 -8.28
N ARG A 136 -16.54 -0.29 -7.25
CA ARG A 136 -15.90 0.68 -6.35
C ARG A 136 -14.78 0.04 -5.52
N LYS A 137 -14.97 -1.20 -5.04
CA LYS A 137 -13.89 -1.99 -4.40
C LYS A 137 -12.68 -2.16 -5.31
N THR A 138 -12.92 -2.57 -6.55
CA THR A 138 -11.86 -2.75 -7.54
C THR A 138 -11.12 -1.44 -7.81
N ASN A 139 -11.84 -0.33 -7.96
CA ASN A 139 -11.25 0.98 -8.19
C ASN A 139 -10.41 1.45 -6.99
N ALA A 140 -10.84 1.20 -5.77
CA ALA A 140 -10.05 1.53 -4.57
C ALA A 140 -8.69 0.77 -4.56
N ILE A 141 -8.70 -0.52 -4.85
CA ILE A 141 -7.46 -1.30 -4.95
C ILE A 141 -6.57 -0.84 -6.12
N ARG A 142 -7.17 -0.48 -7.27
CA ARG A 142 -6.43 0.08 -8.41
C ARG A 142 -5.75 1.40 -8.05
N TRP A 143 -6.44 2.26 -7.31
CA TRP A 143 -5.85 3.51 -6.85
C TRP A 143 -4.66 3.25 -5.91
N LEU A 144 -4.83 2.38 -4.92
CA LEU A 144 -3.76 1.98 -4.00
C LEU A 144 -2.55 1.34 -4.69
N ARG A 145 -2.74 0.78 -5.89
CA ARG A 145 -1.66 0.25 -6.73
C ARG A 145 -1.03 1.28 -7.68
N GLY A 146 -1.51 2.53 -7.67
CA GLY A 146 -1.03 3.54 -8.61
C GLY A 146 -1.44 3.28 -10.07
N GLU A 147 -2.55 2.57 -10.30
CA GLU A 147 -2.99 2.17 -11.65
C GLU A 147 -3.85 3.23 -12.36
N PHE A 148 -4.27 4.30 -11.68
CA PHE A 148 -4.99 5.39 -12.36
C PHE A 148 -4.01 6.28 -13.13
N SER A 149 -4.34 6.56 -14.39
CA SER A 149 -3.54 7.42 -15.28
C SER A 149 -4.06 8.86 -15.37
N ALA A 150 -5.29 9.12 -14.89
CA ALA A 150 -5.90 10.43 -14.90
C ALA A 150 -6.61 10.74 -13.57
N LYS A 151 -6.37 11.94 -13.04
CA LYS A 151 -7.00 12.45 -11.80
C LYS A 151 -8.54 12.53 -11.95
N THR A 152 -9.03 12.85 -13.14
CA THR A 152 -10.47 12.91 -13.44
C THR A 152 -11.17 11.57 -13.24
N ASP A 153 -10.54 10.47 -13.64
CA ASP A 153 -11.10 9.13 -13.53
C ASP A 153 -11.10 8.65 -12.07
N ALA A 154 -10.04 8.92 -11.35
CA ALA A 154 -9.94 8.62 -9.92
C ALA A 154 -10.99 9.42 -9.11
N ARG A 155 -11.15 10.71 -9.43
CA ARG A 155 -12.16 11.57 -8.80
C ARG A 155 -13.57 11.06 -9.05
N LYS A 156 -13.89 10.68 -10.29
CA LYS A 156 -15.20 10.14 -10.63
C LYS A 156 -15.49 8.81 -9.94
N ALA A 157 -14.46 7.95 -9.82
CA ALA A 157 -14.62 6.61 -9.28
C ALA A 157 -14.67 6.58 -7.75
N LEU A 158 -13.90 7.44 -7.06
CA LEU A 158 -13.61 7.36 -5.63
C LEU A 158 -13.78 8.68 -4.87
N GLY A 159 -13.93 9.81 -5.55
CA GLY A 159 -14.00 11.14 -4.92
C GLY A 159 -12.65 11.72 -4.50
N VAL A 160 -11.55 11.10 -4.87
CA VAL A 160 -10.19 11.56 -4.56
C VAL A 160 -9.76 12.73 -5.43
N ARG A 161 -8.78 13.51 -4.96
CA ARG A 161 -8.24 14.68 -5.67
C ARG A 161 -7.03 14.33 -6.52
N GLU A 162 -6.22 13.42 -6.02
CA GLU A 162 -4.93 13.08 -6.57
C GLU A 162 -4.86 11.59 -6.99
N ILE A 163 -3.87 11.27 -7.80
CA ILE A 163 -3.48 9.90 -8.13
C ILE A 163 -2.03 9.68 -7.68
N ILE A 164 -1.64 8.44 -7.53
CA ILE A 164 -0.25 8.10 -7.26
C ILE A 164 0.51 8.21 -8.59
N ASP A 165 1.23 9.30 -8.75
CA ASP A 165 2.11 9.61 -9.89
C ASP A 165 3.53 9.90 -9.40
N ASP A 166 4.43 10.31 -10.30
CA ASP A 166 5.81 10.58 -9.92
C ASP A 166 5.93 11.75 -8.95
N ASP A 167 5.08 12.77 -9.05
CA ASP A 167 5.10 13.94 -8.20
C ASP A 167 4.79 13.58 -6.73
N ALA A 168 3.99 12.52 -6.51
CA ALA A 168 3.66 12.03 -5.17
C ALA A 168 4.86 11.52 -4.35
N PHE A 169 6.05 11.40 -4.95
CA PHE A 169 7.26 10.91 -4.28
C PHE A 169 8.29 12.01 -4.00
N TYR A 170 7.99 13.27 -4.31
CA TYR A 170 8.94 14.40 -4.20
C TYR A 170 8.53 15.48 -3.23
N ASP A 171 7.30 15.51 -2.78
CA ASP A 171 6.79 16.40 -1.75
C ASP A 171 6.83 15.71 -0.37
#